data_5497188b90abafb46788493aaad902f8
#
_entry.id   5497188b90abafb46788493aaad902f8
#
_cell.length_a   1.000
_cell.length_b   1.000
_cell.length_c   1.000
_cell.angle_alpha   90.00
_cell.angle_beta   90.00
_cell.angle_gamma   90.00
#
_symmetry.space_group_name_H-M   'P 1'
#
loop_
_entity.id
_entity.type
_entity.pdbx_description
1 polymer ?
#
loop_
_entity_poly.entity_id
_entity_poly.type
_entity_poly.pdbx_seq_one_letter_code
_entity_poly.pdbx_strand_id
1 'polypeptide(L)'
;MTRNLRRSSTVKRALVCVILLAMPVRSIAPLHASRPPQVPRLSENPQVRVALDWFALNIPWINDQQARLTGIPAPPFQEAVRAAAVKELLVQAGLSVEIDKAGNVIGELHGANEKEIVVVAAHLDTVFPAGTEVRVHREGSRMTAPGISDNGAGLAALLAVARAAQSAHLKPHRTILFVADVGEEGEGNLRGMRALVETYRTKLKAVVVLDGSSTDYITTKALASRRLEALITGPGGHSWSDFGMPNPINALVRGSVRFINTKVPATPRTTFNIGQIEGGTSVNSVPHEARIKVDIRSESEDELTRLDSALRECVAAGVRDEMESARDRSKGKLEWKVELLGSRPGGELAADSPLLAAVRAADEFVGNQSRVERSSTDANIPLSVGIDAISIGAGGSGGGAHSLQEWYDSAGREAGLKRVLLTVFGVSGIAEEKSR
;
A
#
# COMPACT_ATOMS: atom_id res chain seq x y z
N MET A 1 -31.42 -53.84 61.39
CA MET A 1 -32.89 -54.04 61.52
C MET A 1 -33.58 -53.30 60.32
N THR A 2 -34.06 -54.13 59.44
CA THR A 2 -35.41 -54.15 58.84
C THR A 2 -35.79 -52.89 58.06
N ARG A 3 -36.30 -52.85 56.86
CA ARG A 3 -36.97 -53.83 55.97
C ARG A 3 -37.21 -53.15 54.61
N ASN A 4 -37.08 -53.92 53.56
CA ASN A 4 -37.55 -53.71 52.22
C ASN A 4 -38.96 -53.08 52.07
N LEU A 5 -39.16 -52.31 51.02
CA LEU A 5 -40.35 -52.41 50.20
C LEU A 5 -40.12 -51.98 48.76
N ARG A 6 -40.23 -52.94 47.83
CA ARG A 6 -40.34 -52.80 46.40
C ARG A 6 -41.66 -52.09 46.02
N ARG A 7 -41.64 -51.15 45.09
CA ARG A 7 -42.82 -50.91 44.25
C ARG A 7 -42.39 -50.83 42.78
N SER A 8 -42.93 -51.79 42.07
CA SER A 8 -43.00 -51.88 40.60
C SER A 8 -43.87 -50.76 40.04
N SER A 9 -43.41 -50.06 39.00
CA SER A 9 -44.28 -49.26 38.14
C SER A 9 -43.95 -49.53 36.70
N THR A 10 -44.90 -50.09 36.02
CA THR A 10 -44.99 -50.44 34.61
C THR A 10 -44.96 -49.15 33.77
N VAL A 11 -43.89 -48.96 32.94
CA VAL A 11 -43.84 -47.87 31.99
C VAL A 11 -44.35 -48.36 30.64
N LYS A 12 -45.49 -47.83 30.23
CA LYS A 12 -46.05 -48.02 28.87
C LYS A 12 -45.16 -47.35 27.86
N ARG A 13 -44.64 -48.15 26.91
CA ARG A 13 -43.94 -47.60 25.71
C ARG A 13 -44.96 -47.03 24.74
N ALA A 14 -44.92 -45.70 24.55
CA ALA A 14 -45.61 -45.06 23.45
C ALA A 14 -44.68 -45.07 22.22
N LEU A 15 -45.15 -45.65 21.16
CA LEU A 15 -44.46 -45.68 19.85
C LEU A 15 -44.77 -44.37 19.13
N VAL A 16 -43.75 -43.48 19.05
CA VAL A 16 -43.84 -42.25 18.25
C VAL A 16 -43.34 -42.55 16.85
N CYS A 17 -44.26 -42.62 15.87
CA CYS A 17 -43.89 -42.65 14.44
C CYS A 17 -43.41 -41.26 14.03
N VAL A 18 -42.10 -41.14 13.74
CA VAL A 18 -41.52 -39.96 13.11
C VAL A 18 -41.69 -40.12 11.60
N ILE A 19 -42.60 -39.35 11.01
CA ILE A 19 -42.72 -39.21 9.56
C ILE A 19 -41.59 -38.25 9.08
N LEU A 20 -40.54 -38.81 8.48
CA LEU A 20 -39.53 -38.05 7.76
C LEU A 20 -40.11 -37.54 6.43
N LEU A 21 -40.49 -36.27 6.39
CA LEU A 21 -40.74 -35.55 5.15
C LEU A 21 -39.40 -35.32 4.43
N ALA A 22 -39.15 -36.08 3.37
CA ALA A 22 -38.03 -35.85 2.47
C ALA A 22 -38.28 -34.56 1.67
N MET A 23 -37.67 -33.46 2.06
CA MET A 23 -37.60 -32.28 1.20
C MET A 23 -36.56 -32.51 0.08
N PRO A 24 -36.90 -32.16 -1.17
CA PRO A 24 -35.94 -32.28 -2.25
C PRO A 24 -34.77 -31.31 -2.00
N VAL A 25 -33.57 -31.84 -1.88
CA VAL A 25 -32.34 -31.09 -1.90
C VAL A 25 -32.23 -30.43 -3.29
N ARG A 26 -32.54 -29.15 -3.38
CA ARG A 26 -32.19 -28.35 -4.56
C ARG A 26 -30.70 -28.36 -4.70
N SER A 27 -30.19 -29.05 -5.70
CA SER A 27 -28.81 -28.97 -6.14
C SER A 27 -28.49 -27.50 -6.43
N ILE A 28 -27.71 -26.87 -5.58
CA ILE A 28 -27.09 -25.57 -5.86
C ILE A 28 -26.06 -25.86 -6.93
N ALA A 29 -26.34 -25.42 -8.16
CA ALA A 29 -25.36 -25.45 -9.25
C ALA A 29 -24.06 -24.76 -8.75
N PRO A 30 -22.89 -25.37 -9.02
CA PRO A 30 -21.63 -24.73 -8.62
C PRO A 30 -21.57 -23.35 -9.28
N LEU A 31 -21.36 -22.30 -8.47
CA LEU A 31 -20.95 -20.99 -8.98
C LEU A 31 -19.81 -21.26 -9.97
N HIS A 32 -19.94 -20.70 -11.16
CA HIS A 32 -18.90 -20.76 -12.18
C HIS A 32 -17.58 -20.32 -11.55
N ALA A 33 -16.74 -21.26 -11.18
CA ALA A 33 -15.35 -21.01 -10.88
C ALA A 33 -14.77 -20.40 -12.16
N SER A 34 -14.40 -19.12 -12.12
CA SER A 34 -13.70 -18.46 -13.20
C SER A 34 -12.48 -19.32 -13.54
N ARG A 35 -12.39 -19.77 -14.80
CA ARG A 35 -11.24 -20.55 -15.25
C ARG A 35 -9.96 -19.78 -14.88
N PRO A 36 -8.92 -20.46 -14.37
CA PRO A 36 -7.66 -19.80 -14.06
C PRO A 36 -7.13 -19.08 -15.30
N PRO A 37 -6.49 -17.92 -15.14
CA PRO A 37 -5.96 -17.14 -16.24
C PRO A 37 -4.99 -18.00 -17.05
N GLN A 38 -5.24 -18.08 -18.36
CA GLN A 38 -4.45 -18.92 -19.25
C GLN A 38 -3.38 -18.08 -19.95
N VAL A 39 -2.36 -17.64 -19.20
CA VAL A 39 -1.22 -16.88 -19.77
C VAL A 39 -0.58 -17.60 -20.97
N PRO A 40 -0.44 -18.94 -21.02
CA PRO A 40 0.02 -19.63 -22.21
C PRO A 40 -0.85 -19.36 -23.46
N ARG A 41 -2.18 -19.40 -23.33
CA ARG A 41 -3.10 -19.06 -24.42
C ARG A 41 -3.08 -17.57 -24.76
N LEU A 42 -2.87 -16.72 -23.76
CA LEU A 42 -2.78 -15.27 -23.93
C LEU A 42 -1.57 -14.93 -24.82
N SER A 43 -0.40 -15.53 -24.58
CA SER A 43 0.82 -15.30 -25.34
C SER A 43 0.75 -15.84 -26.79
N GLU A 44 -0.21 -16.73 -27.10
CA GLU A 44 -0.48 -17.21 -28.47
C GLU A 44 -1.32 -16.20 -29.29
N ASN A 45 -2.03 -15.26 -28.62
CA ASN A 45 -2.82 -14.25 -29.31
C ASN A 45 -1.91 -13.30 -30.11
N PRO A 46 -2.13 -13.11 -31.43
CA PRO A 46 -1.29 -12.29 -32.27
C PRO A 46 -1.15 -10.83 -31.81
N GLN A 47 -2.25 -10.23 -31.31
CA GLN A 47 -2.23 -8.86 -30.80
C GLN A 47 -1.40 -8.75 -29.50
N VAL A 48 -1.46 -9.75 -28.63
CA VAL A 48 -0.60 -9.81 -27.43
C VAL A 48 0.86 -9.90 -27.84
N ARG A 49 1.22 -10.71 -28.81
CA ARG A 49 2.60 -10.78 -29.33
C ARG A 49 3.09 -9.42 -29.82
N VAL A 50 2.26 -8.71 -30.61
CA VAL A 50 2.59 -7.33 -31.05
C VAL A 50 2.84 -6.40 -29.85
N ALA A 51 2.01 -6.49 -28.80
CA ALA A 51 2.22 -5.70 -27.60
C ALA A 51 3.50 -6.08 -26.84
N LEU A 52 3.83 -7.38 -26.77
CA LEU A 52 5.07 -7.85 -26.14
C LEU A 52 6.33 -7.41 -26.92
N ASP A 53 6.27 -7.45 -28.25
CA ASP A 53 7.39 -7.04 -29.12
C ASP A 53 7.58 -5.51 -29.10
N TRP A 54 6.50 -4.76 -28.84
CA TRP A 54 6.55 -3.30 -28.72
C TRP A 54 7.57 -2.84 -27.67
N PHE A 55 7.71 -3.57 -26.55
CA PHE A 55 8.62 -3.19 -25.48
C PHE A 55 10.07 -3.14 -25.94
N ALA A 56 10.57 -4.19 -26.61
CA ALA A 56 11.95 -4.27 -27.08
C ALA A 56 12.31 -3.07 -28.01
N LEU A 57 11.36 -2.68 -28.86
CA LEU A 57 11.53 -1.58 -29.82
C LEU A 57 11.48 -0.20 -29.16
N ASN A 58 10.94 -0.08 -27.95
CA ASN A 58 10.64 1.20 -27.32
C ASN A 58 11.36 1.43 -25.98
N ILE A 59 12.33 0.59 -25.59
CA ILE A 59 13.13 0.79 -24.37
C ILE A 59 13.72 2.21 -24.27
N PRO A 60 14.30 2.80 -25.33
CA PRO A 60 14.81 4.17 -25.23
C PRO A 60 13.73 5.18 -24.83
N TRP A 61 12.55 5.12 -25.48
CA TRP A 61 11.42 5.99 -25.16
C TRP A 61 10.96 5.81 -23.71
N ILE A 62 10.87 4.56 -23.24
CA ILE A 62 10.44 4.25 -21.86
C ILE A 62 11.43 4.85 -20.85
N ASN A 63 12.74 4.71 -21.10
CA ASN A 63 13.78 5.28 -20.25
C ASN A 63 13.75 6.82 -20.27
N ASP A 64 13.41 7.42 -21.42
CA ASP A 64 13.28 8.87 -21.54
C ASP A 64 12.08 9.39 -20.75
N GLN A 65 10.93 8.68 -20.78
CA GLN A 65 9.78 9.08 -19.96
C GLN A 65 10.06 8.92 -18.48
N GLN A 66 10.74 7.84 -18.06
CA GLN A 66 11.17 7.68 -16.67
C GLN A 66 12.00 8.86 -16.20
N ALA A 67 13.03 9.22 -16.93
CA ALA A 67 13.89 10.36 -16.57
C ALA A 67 13.14 11.69 -16.60
N ARG A 68 12.26 11.91 -17.61
CA ARG A 68 11.42 13.11 -17.70
C ARG A 68 10.53 13.28 -16.46
N LEU A 69 9.81 12.21 -16.08
CA LEU A 69 8.89 12.25 -14.94
C LEU A 69 9.63 12.38 -13.62
N THR A 70 10.74 11.64 -13.43
CA THR A 70 11.59 11.77 -12.24
C THR A 70 12.12 13.18 -12.07
N GLY A 71 12.48 13.87 -13.16
CA GLY A 71 12.94 15.27 -13.15
C GLY A 71 11.88 16.30 -12.74
N ILE A 72 10.64 15.90 -12.48
CA ILE A 72 9.57 16.76 -11.96
C ILE A 72 9.42 16.49 -10.46
N PRO A 73 9.80 17.41 -9.54
CA PRO A 73 9.61 17.21 -8.10
C PRO A 73 8.14 16.95 -7.76
N ALA A 74 7.87 15.96 -6.92
CA ALA A 74 6.52 15.62 -6.51
C ALA A 74 6.51 15.06 -5.07
N PRO A 75 6.80 15.87 -4.04
CA PRO A 75 6.56 15.42 -2.67
C PRO A 75 5.06 15.22 -2.42
N PRO A 76 4.65 14.45 -1.39
CA PRO A 76 3.25 14.30 -1.05
C PRO A 76 2.53 15.66 -0.94
N PHE A 77 1.32 15.75 -1.49
CA PHE A 77 0.49 16.96 -1.63
C PHE A 77 0.96 18.00 -2.66
N GLN A 78 2.05 17.73 -3.42
CA GLN A 78 2.58 18.62 -4.47
C GLN A 78 2.76 17.88 -5.81
N GLU A 79 1.97 16.85 -6.07
CA GLU A 79 2.09 15.97 -7.24
C GLU A 79 1.53 16.58 -8.53
N ALA A 80 0.81 17.68 -8.47
CA ALA A 80 0.00 18.21 -9.56
C ALA A 80 0.76 18.42 -10.90
N VAL A 81 2.02 18.85 -10.85
CA VAL A 81 2.82 19.09 -12.08
C VAL A 81 3.21 17.75 -12.73
N ARG A 82 3.61 16.75 -11.95
CA ARG A 82 3.92 15.41 -12.44
C ARG A 82 2.65 14.71 -12.96
N ALA A 83 1.52 14.86 -12.24
CA ALA A 83 0.21 14.37 -12.67
C ALA A 83 -0.21 14.93 -14.04
N ALA A 84 -0.03 16.23 -14.27
CA ALA A 84 -0.33 16.84 -15.57
C ALA A 84 0.53 16.25 -16.70
N ALA A 85 1.82 15.98 -16.45
CA ALA A 85 2.71 15.36 -17.42
C ALA A 85 2.32 13.90 -17.72
N VAL A 86 1.92 13.12 -16.70
CA VAL A 86 1.42 11.75 -16.90
C VAL A 86 0.10 11.76 -17.66
N LYS A 87 -0.83 12.67 -17.31
CA LYS A 87 -2.09 12.83 -18.05
C LYS A 87 -1.85 13.04 -19.53
N GLU A 88 -0.95 13.97 -19.89
CA GLU A 88 -0.58 14.23 -21.29
C GLU A 88 -0.11 12.95 -22.01
N LEU A 89 0.75 12.16 -21.37
CA LEU A 89 1.31 10.93 -21.95
C LEU A 89 0.25 9.83 -22.12
N LEU A 90 -0.70 9.69 -21.19
CA LEU A 90 -1.81 8.73 -21.31
C LEU A 90 -2.81 9.16 -22.40
N VAL A 91 -3.08 10.46 -22.55
CA VAL A 91 -3.88 10.99 -23.69
C VAL A 91 -3.17 10.72 -25.02
N GLN A 92 -1.85 10.93 -25.11
CA GLN A 92 -1.06 10.60 -26.30
C GLN A 92 -1.02 9.10 -26.59
N ALA A 93 -1.19 8.25 -25.58
CA ALA A 93 -1.38 6.81 -25.75
C ALA A 93 -2.78 6.45 -26.28
N GLY A 94 -3.71 7.39 -26.40
CA GLY A 94 -5.06 7.18 -26.94
C GLY A 94 -6.09 6.73 -25.89
N LEU A 95 -5.85 6.99 -24.60
CA LEU A 95 -6.79 6.70 -23.52
C LEU A 95 -7.73 7.89 -23.25
N SER A 96 -8.92 7.60 -22.71
CA SER A 96 -9.75 8.61 -22.04
C SER A 96 -9.15 8.89 -20.66
N VAL A 97 -8.81 10.16 -20.36
CA VAL A 97 -8.04 10.48 -19.15
C VAL A 97 -8.68 11.60 -18.35
N GLU A 98 -8.88 11.35 -17.07
CA GLU A 98 -9.32 12.35 -16.09
C GLU A 98 -8.32 12.50 -14.93
N ILE A 99 -8.45 13.58 -14.17
CA ILE A 99 -7.84 13.73 -12.86
C ILE A 99 -8.98 13.80 -11.86
N ASP A 100 -8.98 12.87 -10.89
CA ASP A 100 -10.02 12.82 -9.88
C ASP A 100 -9.83 13.89 -8.79
N LYS A 101 -10.76 13.94 -7.83
CA LYS A 101 -10.73 14.93 -6.73
C LYS A 101 -9.55 14.74 -5.76
N ALA A 102 -8.98 13.53 -5.68
CA ALA A 102 -7.80 13.25 -4.86
C ALA A 102 -6.52 13.71 -5.55
N GLY A 103 -6.53 13.88 -6.88
CA GLY A 103 -5.39 14.20 -7.72
C GLY A 103 -4.85 13.02 -8.52
N ASN A 104 -5.48 11.84 -8.46
CA ASN A 104 -5.11 10.68 -9.26
C ASN A 104 -5.35 10.94 -10.74
N VAL A 105 -4.41 10.54 -11.57
CA VAL A 105 -4.58 10.51 -13.03
C VAL A 105 -5.10 9.14 -13.42
N ILE A 106 -6.27 9.08 -14.02
CA ILE A 106 -6.95 7.84 -14.39
C ILE A 106 -7.12 7.79 -15.90
N GLY A 107 -6.41 6.87 -16.56
CA GLY A 107 -6.55 6.56 -17.99
C GLY A 107 -7.35 5.28 -18.17
N GLU A 108 -8.42 5.33 -18.97
CA GLU A 108 -9.33 4.21 -19.16
C GLU A 108 -9.12 3.54 -20.51
N LEU A 109 -8.91 2.20 -20.47
CA LEU A 109 -8.98 1.28 -21.59
C LEU A 109 -10.27 0.47 -21.46
N HIS A 110 -11.29 0.84 -22.23
CA HIS A 110 -12.61 0.25 -22.16
C HIS A 110 -12.61 -1.24 -22.48
N GLY A 111 -13.26 -2.03 -21.63
CA GLY A 111 -13.46 -3.46 -21.80
C GLY A 111 -14.82 -3.80 -22.39
N ALA A 112 -14.99 -5.04 -22.83
CA ALA A 112 -16.30 -5.57 -23.24
C ALA A 112 -17.30 -5.65 -22.07
N ASN A 113 -16.79 -5.78 -20.83
CA ASN A 113 -17.56 -5.77 -19.59
C ASN A 113 -17.12 -4.55 -18.74
N GLU A 114 -17.86 -3.45 -18.85
CA GLU A 114 -17.62 -2.21 -18.10
C GLU A 114 -18.05 -2.26 -16.62
N LYS A 115 -18.69 -3.37 -16.20
CA LYS A 115 -19.09 -3.57 -14.80
C LYS A 115 -17.96 -4.11 -13.93
N GLU A 116 -16.89 -4.60 -14.54
CA GLU A 116 -15.73 -5.16 -13.86
C GLU A 116 -14.46 -4.42 -14.27
N ILE A 117 -13.65 -4.07 -13.28
CA ILE A 117 -12.47 -3.23 -13.45
C ILE A 117 -11.23 -3.95 -12.91
N VAL A 118 -10.15 -3.89 -13.69
CA VAL A 118 -8.78 -4.21 -13.24
C VAL A 118 -7.99 -2.91 -13.21
N VAL A 119 -7.29 -2.64 -12.13
CA VAL A 119 -6.44 -1.45 -11.97
C VAL A 119 -4.98 -1.82 -12.14
N VAL A 120 -4.25 -0.97 -12.83
CA VAL A 120 -2.78 -0.90 -12.81
C VAL A 120 -2.42 0.44 -12.21
N ALA A 121 -1.73 0.45 -11.08
CA ALA A 121 -1.41 1.67 -10.34
C ALA A 121 0.10 1.87 -10.20
N ALA A 122 0.55 3.14 -10.18
CA ALA A 122 1.91 3.53 -9.82
C ALA A 122 1.85 4.93 -9.21
N HIS A 123 2.45 5.12 -8.03
CA HIS A 123 2.34 6.39 -7.34
C HIS A 123 3.18 7.51 -7.99
N LEU A 124 2.66 8.74 -7.90
CA LEU A 124 3.26 9.95 -8.44
C LEU A 124 4.31 10.56 -7.52
N ASP A 125 4.11 10.44 -6.22
CA ASP A 125 4.92 11.13 -5.23
C ASP A 125 6.25 10.44 -4.93
N THR A 126 7.09 11.11 -4.17
CA THR A 126 8.36 10.60 -3.66
C THR A 126 8.57 11.11 -2.23
N VAL A 127 9.40 10.42 -1.44
CA VAL A 127 9.73 10.83 -0.06
C VAL A 127 10.50 12.14 0.03
N PHE A 128 11.00 12.67 -1.08
CA PHE A 128 11.93 13.81 -1.09
C PHE A 128 11.18 15.13 -0.93
N PRO A 129 11.61 16.01 0.01
CA PRO A 129 10.95 17.29 0.22
C PRO A 129 11.13 18.24 -0.97
N ALA A 130 10.26 19.27 -1.03
CA ALA A 130 10.37 20.33 -2.01
C ALA A 130 11.77 20.99 -1.97
N GLY A 131 12.34 21.27 -3.14
CA GLY A 131 13.69 21.83 -3.29
C GLY A 131 14.82 20.79 -3.36
N THR A 132 14.50 19.50 -3.22
CA THR A 132 15.48 18.45 -3.53
C THR A 132 15.84 18.49 -5.00
N GLU A 133 17.14 18.43 -5.33
CA GLU A 133 17.59 18.33 -6.71
C GLU A 133 17.28 16.93 -7.25
N VAL A 134 16.44 16.88 -8.29
CA VAL A 134 15.98 15.64 -8.94
C VAL A 134 16.53 15.47 -10.37
N ARG A 135 17.71 16.06 -10.63
CA ARG A 135 18.38 15.93 -11.93
C ARG A 135 18.82 14.50 -12.17
N VAL A 136 18.38 13.93 -13.29
CA VAL A 136 18.74 12.56 -13.68
C VAL A 136 20.11 12.55 -14.37
N HIS A 137 21.03 11.77 -13.83
CA HIS A 137 22.31 11.45 -14.44
C HIS A 137 22.23 10.09 -15.12
N ARG A 138 22.73 9.98 -16.36
CA ARG A 138 22.69 8.74 -17.15
C ARG A 138 24.12 8.29 -17.53
N GLU A 139 24.38 7.00 -17.30
CA GLU A 139 25.61 6.31 -17.71
C GLU A 139 25.23 4.96 -18.33
N GLY A 140 25.15 4.91 -19.67
CA GLY A 140 24.68 3.72 -20.38
C GLY A 140 23.21 3.38 -20.03
N SER A 141 22.98 2.17 -19.51
CA SER A 141 21.68 1.71 -19.04
C SER A 141 21.31 2.21 -17.64
N ARG A 142 22.28 2.74 -16.88
CA ARG A 142 22.10 3.20 -15.50
C ARG A 142 21.69 4.66 -15.43
N MET A 143 20.72 4.95 -14.57
CA MET A 143 20.25 6.29 -14.24
C MET A 143 20.34 6.49 -12.73
N THR A 144 20.70 7.69 -12.28
CA THR A 144 20.80 8.05 -10.87
C THR A 144 20.06 9.35 -10.64
N ALA A 145 19.10 9.34 -9.77
CA ALA A 145 18.36 10.50 -9.26
C ALA A 145 17.45 10.09 -8.11
N PRO A 146 17.10 10.95 -7.18
CA PRO A 146 16.05 10.72 -6.19
C PRO A 146 14.71 10.39 -6.86
N GLY A 147 14.07 9.26 -6.50
CA GLY A 147 12.78 8.83 -7.09
C GLY A 147 12.89 8.19 -8.47
N ILE A 148 14.10 7.83 -8.95
CA ILE A 148 14.27 7.24 -10.29
C ILE A 148 13.76 5.79 -10.34
N SER A 149 13.89 5.05 -9.27
CA SER A 149 13.37 3.69 -9.10
C SER A 149 12.00 3.71 -8.42
N ASP A 150 11.93 4.43 -7.33
CA ASP A 150 10.76 4.58 -6.47
C ASP A 150 10.17 6.01 -6.60
N ASN A 151 9.17 6.28 -7.46
CA ASN A 151 8.52 5.32 -8.33
C ASN A 151 8.55 5.74 -9.81
N GLY A 152 9.65 6.36 -10.25
CA GLY A 152 9.85 6.67 -11.68
C GLY A 152 9.80 5.44 -12.58
N ALA A 153 10.28 4.29 -12.10
CA ALA A 153 10.24 3.03 -12.84
C ALA A 153 8.80 2.51 -12.99
N GLY A 154 8.00 2.54 -11.94
CA GLY A 154 6.59 2.14 -11.96
C GLY A 154 5.75 3.00 -12.90
N LEU A 155 5.90 4.35 -12.82
CA LEU A 155 5.21 5.28 -13.73
C LEU A 155 5.57 5.03 -15.20
N ALA A 156 6.85 4.79 -15.50
CA ALA A 156 7.27 4.49 -16.86
C ALA A 156 6.73 3.15 -17.36
N ALA A 157 6.64 2.14 -16.49
CA ALA A 157 6.04 0.85 -16.83
C ALA A 157 4.52 0.97 -17.07
N LEU A 158 3.81 1.71 -16.23
CA LEU A 158 2.38 2.01 -16.40
C LEU A 158 2.11 2.61 -17.79
N LEU A 159 2.87 3.63 -18.17
CA LEU A 159 2.78 4.28 -19.49
C LEU A 159 3.13 3.33 -20.63
N ALA A 160 4.18 2.51 -20.46
CA ALA A 160 4.62 1.55 -21.46
C ALA A 160 3.55 0.48 -21.72
N VAL A 161 2.95 -0.08 -20.67
CA VAL A 161 1.89 -1.10 -20.79
C VAL A 161 0.63 -0.51 -21.46
N ALA A 162 0.23 0.70 -21.06
CA ALA A 162 -0.89 1.40 -21.68
C ALA A 162 -0.66 1.60 -23.18
N ARG A 163 0.53 2.09 -23.55
CA ARG A 163 0.87 2.38 -24.95
C ARG A 163 1.04 1.11 -25.80
N ALA A 164 1.66 0.06 -25.25
CA ALA A 164 1.77 -1.23 -25.92
C ALA A 164 0.41 -1.86 -26.20
N ALA A 165 -0.50 -1.82 -25.21
CA ALA A 165 -1.86 -2.31 -25.37
C ALA A 165 -2.64 -1.56 -26.47
N GLN A 166 -2.55 -0.24 -26.50
CA GLN A 166 -3.20 0.57 -27.52
C GLN A 166 -2.58 0.38 -28.91
N SER A 167 -1.24 0.34 -29.00
CA SER A 167 -0.53 0.14 -30.28
C SER A 167 -0.86 -1.22 -30.92
N ALA A 168 -1.13 -2.23 -30.09
CA ALA A 168 -1.53 -3.56 -30.55
C ALA A 168 -3.05 -3.73 -30.68
N HIS A 169 -3.83 -2.67 -30.45
CA HIS A 169 -5.30 -2.70 -30.45
C HIS A 169 -5.88 -3.78 -29.54
N LEU A 170 -5.25 -4.01 -28.38
CA LEU A 170 -5.76 -4.98 -27.39
C LEU A 170 -7.10 -4.50 -26.83
N LYS A 171 -8.09 -5.39 -26.90
CA LYS A 171 -9.42 -5.16 -26.31
C LYS A 171 -9.56 -6.04 -25.06
N PRO A 172 -9.51 -5.49 -23.84
CA PRO A 172 -9.69 -6.29 -22.65
C PRO A 172 -11.15 -6.74 -22.50
N HIS A 173 -11.37 -7.87 -21.82
CA HIS A 173 -12.73 -8.26 -21.43
C HIS A 173 -13.25 -7.35 -20.31
N ARG A 174 -12.46 -7.14 -19.25
CA ARG A 174 -12.74 -6.17 -18.17
C ARG A 174 -12.09 -4.85 -18.50
N THR A 175 -12.75 -3.73 -18.16
CA THR A 175 -12.12 -2.40 -18.26
C THR A 175 -10.82 -2.36 -17.46
N ILE A 176 -9.76 -1.78 -18.03
CA ILE A 176 -8.50 -1.54 -17.35
C ILE A 176 -8.37 -0.06 -17.05
N LEU A 177 -8.13 0.30 -15.79
CA LEU A 177 -7.76 1.64 -15.38
C LEU A 177 -6.24 1.70 -15.15
N PHE A 178 -5.56 2.57 -15.88
CA PHE A 178 -4.17 2.94 -15.66
C PHE A 178 -4.14 4.16 -14.75
N VAL A 179 -3.69 4.00 -13.52
CA VAL A 179 -3.81 5.01 -12.48
C VAL A 179 -2.42 5.46 -12.02
N ALA A 180 -2.12 6.74 -12.21
CA ALA A 180 -1.00 7.34 -11.50
C ALA A 180 -1.57 8.03 -10.26
N ASP A 181 -1.39 7.42 -9.11
CA ASP A 181 -2.03 7.83 -7.88
C ASP A 181 -1.13 8.71 -7.00
N VAL A 182 -1.73 9.35 -6.00
CA VAL A 182 -1.11 10.38 -5.18
C VAL A 182 -1.00 9.94 -3.72
N GLY A 183 0.09 10.36 -3.06
CA GLY A 183 0.24 10.23 -1.62
C GLY A 183 0.44 8.79 -1.16
N GLU A 184 1.21 7.99 -1.89
CA GLU A 184 1.72 6.74 -1.38
C GLU A 184 2.67 6.99 -0.23
N GLU A 185 3.55 7.97 -0.37
CA GLU A 185 4.65 8.19 0.52
C GLU A 185 4.30 9.00 1.78
N GLY A 186 5.02 8.71 2.85
CA GLY A 186 5.05 9.53 4.06
C GLY A 186 3.68 9.86 4.65
N GLU A 187 3.42 11.16 4.79
CA GLU A 187 2.16 11.67 5.33
C GLU A 187 1.00 11.64 4.32
N GLY A 188 1.27 11.28 3.06
CA GLY A 188 0.25 11.06 2.02
C GLY A 188 -0.75 9.96 2.36
N ASN A 189 -0.33 8.98 3.17
CA ASN A 189 -1.18 7.97 3.80
C ASN A 189 -2.08 7.19 2.82
N LEU A 190 -1.57 6.87 1.62
CA LEU A 190 -2.26 6.15 0.54
C LEU A 190 -3.56 6.84 0.09
N ARG A 191 -3.63 8.19 0.16
CA ARG A 191 -4.89 8.92 -0.08
C ARG A 191 -5.46 8.71 -1.49
N GLY A 192 -4.59 8.56 -2.50
CA GLY A 192 -4.99 8.29 -3.86
C GLY A 192 -5.66 6.94 -4.01
N MET A 193 -5.02 5.89 -3.52
CA MET A 193 -5.56 4.53 -3.54
C MET A 193 -6.83 4.40 -2.68
N ARG A 194 -6.93 5.10 -1.55
CA ARG A 194 -8.17 5.15 -0.74
C ARG A 194 -9.33 5.71 -1.55
N ALA A 195 -9.15 6.86 -2.21
CA ALA A 195 -10.17 7.50 -3.04
C ALA A 195 -10.59 6.60 -4.21
N LEU A 196 -9.62 5.94 -4.86
CA LEU A 196 -9.85 4.99 -5.93
C LEU A 196 -10.72 3.81 -5.48
N VAL A 197 -10.31 3.15 -4.37
CA VAL A 197 -11.03 1.99 -3.83
C VAL A 197 -12.44 2.40 -3.36
N GLU A 198 -12.59 3.55 -2.72
CA GLU A 198 -13.91 4.07 -2.32
C GLU A 198 -14.83 4.25 -3.53
N THR A 199 -14.30 4.84 -4.61
CA THR A 199 -15.07 5.13 -5.83
C THR A 199 -15.49 3.89 -6.59
N TYR A 200 -14.58 2.91 -6.73
CA TYR A 200 -14.76 1.78 -7.63
C TYR A 200 -14.98 0.44 -6.91
N ARG A 201 -15.08 0.40 -5.58
CA ARG A 201 -15.06 -0.80 -4.73
C ARG A 201 -15.91 -1.97 -5.26
N THR A 202 -17.13 -1.68 -5.71
CA THR A 202 -18.08 -2.72 -6.17
C THR A 202 -17.75 -3.28 -7.55
N LYS A 203 -16.92 -2.58 -8.32
CA LYS A 203 -16.50 -2.98 -9.66
C LYS A 203 -15.10 -3.60 -9.69
N LEU A 204 -14.25 -3.30 -8.68
CA LEU A 204 -12.86 -3.76 -8.65
C LEU A 204 -12.78 -5.28 -8.53
N LYS A 205 -12.02 -5.90 -9.43
CA LYS A 205 -11.71 -7.32 -9.45
C LYS A 205 -10.27 -7.62 -9.06
N ALA A 206 -9.36 -6.75 -9.47
CA ALA A 206 -7.96 -6.85 -9.12
C ALA A 206 -7.25 -5.50 -9.20
N VAL A 207 -6.20 -5.33 -8.39
CA VAL A 207 -5.30 -4.17 -8.42
C VAL A 207 -3.86 -4.67 -8.54
N VAL A 208 -3.16 -4.24 -9.58
CA VAL A 208 -1.74 -4.49 -9.81
C VAL A 208 -1.00 -3.20 -9.55
N VAL A 209 -0.29 -3.11 -8.43
CA VAL A 209 0.54 -1.96 -8.08
C VAL A 209 1.92 -2.16 -8.67
N LEU A 210 2.43 -1.17 -9.38
CA LEU A 210 3.79 -1.11 -9.91
C LEU A 210 4.61 -0.20 -9.00
N ASP A 211 5.46 -0.79 -8.18
CA ASP A 211 6.18 -0.08 -7.14
C ASP A 211 7.66 -0.50 -7.15
N GLY A 212 8.51 0.44 -7.53
CA GLY A 212 9.94 0.23 -7.68
C GLY A 212 10.36 -0.60 -8.90
N SER A 213 11.57 -1.10 -8.86
CA SER A 213 12.22 -1.92 -9.87
C SER A 213 12.22 -3.40 -9.51
N SER A 214 12.91 -4.25 -10.31
CA SER A 214 13.10 -5.69 -10.11
C SER A 214 11.87 -6.55 -10.48
N THR A 215 12.12 -7.84 -10.65
CA THR A 215 11.09 -8.88 -10.83
C THR A 215 11.15 -9.95 -9.75
N ASP A 216 12.00 -9.78 -8.73
CA ASP A 216 12.35 -10.81 -7.76
C ASP A 216 11.25 -11.09 -6.72
N TYR A 217 10.22 -10.23 -6.64
CA TYR A 217 9.20 -10.32 -5.61
C TYR A 217 7.78 -10.12 -6.12
N ILE A 218 6.85 -10.60 -5.34
CA ILE A 218 5.41 -10.31 -5.39
C ILE A 218 4.99 -9.99 -3.96
N THR A 219 4.64 -8.75 -3.67
CA THR A 219 4.02 -8.40 -2.40
C THR A 219 2.57 -8.87 -2.40
N THR A 220 2.28 -9.88 -1.59
CA THR A 220 0.95 -10.46 -1.41
C THR A 220 0.38 -10.22 -0.03
N LYS A 221 1.18 -9.64 0.86
CA LYS A 221 0.83 -9.36 2.26
C LYS A 221 1.12 -7.90 2.56
N ALA A 222 0.09 -7.17 2.94
CA ALA A 222 0.20 -5.78 3.35
C ALA A 222 0.72 -5.69 4.79
N LEU A 223 1.77 -4.90 5.00
CA LEU A 223 2.28 -4.59 6.33
C LEU A 223 1.50 -3.42 6.92
N ALA A 224 0.82 -3.67 8.04
CA ALA A 224 0.09 -2.62 8.73
C ALA A 224 1.02 -1.66 9.49
N SER A 225 0.65 -0.37 9.54
CA SER A 225 1.38 0.64 10.29
C SER A 225 0.48 1.73 10.84
N ARG A 226 0.95 2.39 11.93
CA ARG A 226 0.36 3.62 12.47
C ARG A 226 1.45 4.65 12.69
N ARG A 227 1.18 5.89 12.29
CA ARG A 227 2.03 7.04 12.55
C ARG A 227 1.34 7.94 13.54
N LEU A 228 2.02 8.25 14.65
CA LEU A 228 1.44 8.95 15.80
C LEU A 228 2.32 10.17 16.12
N GLU A 229 1.68 11.27 16.52
CA GLU A 229 2.35 12.42 17.13
C GLU A 229 1.93 12.53 18.60
N ALA A 230 2.90 12.55 19.49
CA ALA A 230 2.68 12.95 20.89
C ALA A 230 3.15 14.38 21.08
N LEU A 231 2.24 15.25 21.51
CA LEU A 231 2.50 16.65 21.80
C LEU A 231 2.22 16.92 23.30
N ILE A 232 3.16 17.59 23.95
CA ILE A 232 3.00 18.08 25.32
C ILE A 232 3.16 19.59 25.31
N THR A 233 2.24 20.32 25.91
CA THR A 233 2.30 21.78 26.05
C THR A 233 2.37 22.19 27.51
N GLY A 234 2.93 23.37 27.76
CA GLY A 234 3.09 23.90 29.11
C GLY A 234 3.15 25.42 29.14
N PRO A 235 3.28 26.03 30.32
CA PRO A 235 3.20 27.48 30.48
C PRO A 235 4.37 28.24 29.86
N GLY A 236 5.55 27.59 29.71
CA GLY A 236 6.79 28.27 29.34
C GLY A 236 7.30 29.20 30.45
N GLY A 237 8.57 29.67 30.35
CA GLY A 237 9.11 30.58 31.34
C GLY A 237 10.62 30.79 31.21
N HIS A 238 11.18 31.54 32.13
CA HIS A 238 12.63 31.80 32.19
C HIS A 238 13.34 30.70 33.00
N SER A 239 14.36 30.08 32.46
CA SER A 239 15.01 28.89 33.06
C SER A 239 15.59 29.13 34.48
N TRP A 240 15.93 30.37 34.82
CA TRP A 240 16.43 30.72 36.14
C TRP A 240 15.32 31.16 37.11
N SER A 241 14.54 32.20 36.74
CA SER A 241 13.51 32.76 37.63
C SER A 241 12.32 31.85 37.84
N ASP A 242 12.03 30.98 36.87
CA ASP A 242 10.91 30.02 36.90
C ASP A 242 11.42 28.59 37.09
N PHE A 243 12.62 28.42 37.69
CA PHE A 243 13.18 27.09 37.93
C PHE A 243 12.27 26.24 38.82
N GLY A 244 11.99 25.03 38.34
CA GLY A 244 11.17 24.05 39.06
C GLY A 244 9.70 24.02 38.60
N MET A 245 9.31 24.87 37.64
CA MET A 245 8.02 24.73 36.99
C MET A 245 7.98 23.52 36.03
N PRO A 246 6.78 22.97 35.71
CA PRO A 246 6.67 21.83 34.79
C PRO A 246 7.22 22.13 33.40
N ASN A 247 8.01 21.19 32.86
CA ASN A 247 8.71 21.34 31.60
C ASN A 247 8.25 20.27 30.57
N PRO A 248 7.65 20.67 29.43
CA PRO A 248 7.20 19.74 28.39
C PRO A 248 8.28 18.81 27.86
N ILE A 249 9.54 19.31 27.68
CA ILE A 249 10.64 18.45 27.20
C ILE A 249 10.97 17.38 28.24
N ASN A 250 11.05 17.72 29.53
CA ASN A 250 11.32 16.74 30.57
C ASN A 250 10.24 15.66 30.62
N ALA A 251 8.97 16.05 30.54
CA ALA A 251 7.83 15.12 30.49
C ALA A 251 7.92 14.19 29.29
N LEU A 252 8.21 14.73 28.10
CA LEU A 252 8.34 13.98 26.87
C LEU A 252 9.52 12.98 26.92
N VAL A 253 10.67 13.39 27.46
CA VAL A 253 11.84 12.51 27.65
C VAL A 253 11.50 11.37 28.60
N ARG A 254 10.83 11.62 29.73
CA ARG A 254 10.39 10.59 30.69
C ARG A 254 9.42 9.59 30.02
N GLY A 255 8.45 10.07 29.24
CA GLY A 255 7.53 9.24 28.46
C GLY A 255 8.24 8.43 27.39
N SER A 256 9.15 9.06 26.65
CA SER A 256 9.94 8.40 25.58
C SER A 256 10.83 7.28 26.12
N VAL A 257 11.52 7.50 27.25
CA VAL A 257 12.34 6.45 27.92
C VAL A 257 11.47 5.24 28.30
N ARG A 258 10.26 5.45 28.78
CA ARG A 258 9.32 4.33 29.05
C ARG A 258 8.94 3.61 27.76
N PHE A 259 8.61 4.35 26.72
CA PHE A 259 8.14 3.77 25.45
C PHE A 259 9.24 2.96 24.75
N ILE A 260 10.47 3.45 24.65
CA ILE A 260 11.57 2.71 24.00
C ILE A 260 11.94 1.41 24.71
N ASN A 261 11.56 1.25 25.98
CA ASN A 261 11.72 0.02 26.74
C ASN A 261 10.52 -0.95 26.60
N THR A 262 9.51 -0.60 25.80
CA THR A 262 8.36 -1.47 25.54
C THR A 262 8.81 -2.72 24.79
N LYS A 263 8.45 -3.90 25.34
CA LYS A 263 8.76 -5.18 24.68
C LYS A 263 7.89 -5.36 23.44
N VAL A 264 8.51 -5.79 22.36
CA VAL A 264 7.84 -6.17 21.11
C VAL A 264 8.18 -7.63 20.76
N PRO A 265 7.24 -8.40 20.19
CA PRO A 265 7.50 -9.77 19.78
C PRO A 265 8.31 -9.81 18.47
N ALA A 266 9.06 -10.90 18.29
CA ALA A 266 9.71 -11.22 17.03
C ALA A 266 8.71 -11.85 16.04
N THR A 267 7.67 -12.51 16.56
CA THR A 267 6.57 -13.14 15.79
C THR A 267 5.26 -12.94 16.57
N PRO A 268 4.24 -12.25 16.01
CA PRO A 268 4.29 -11.51 14.74
C PRO A 268 5.36 -10.41 14.78
N ARG A 269 6.10 -10.21 13.67
CA ARG A 269 7.14 -9.17 13.62
C ARG A 269 6.53 -7.82 13.88
N THR A 270 7.03 -7.14 14.92
CA THR A 270 6.53 -5.85 15.38
C THR A 270 7.70 -4.93 15.64
N THR A 271 7.59 -3.69 15.19
CA THR A 271 8.63 -2.67 15.32
C THR A 271 8.03 -1.32 15.67
N PHE A 272 8.82 -0.45 16.26
CA PHE A 272 8.51 0.97 16.39
C PHE A 272 9.77 1.81 16.23
N ASN A 273 9.59 3.07 15.86
CA ASN A 273 10.67 4.04 15.73
C ASN A 273 10.17 5.42 16.14
N ILE A 274 10.93 6.12 16.99
CA ILE A 274 10.77 7.55 17.21
C ILE A 274 11.60 8.25 16.12
N GLY A 275 10.93 8.71 15.06
CA GLY A 275 11.59 9.26 13.88
C GLY A 275 11.90 10.76 13.96
N GLN A 276 11.12 11.50 14.77
CA GLN A 276 11.29 12.94 14.95
C GLN A 276 11.09 13.32 16.40
N ILE A 277 11.87 14.32 16.86
CA ILE A 277 11.73 14.95 18.15
C ILE A 277 11.97 16.46 18.00
N GLU A 278 11.07 17.26 18.54
CA GLU A 278 11.13 18.72 18.47
C GLU A 278 10.71 19.34 19.81
N GLY A 279 11.19 20.53 20.11
CA GLY A 279 10.76 21.29 21.30
C GLY A 279 11.72 22.38 21.72
N GLY A 280 11.15 23.41 22.32
CA GLY A 280 11.90 24.57 22.81
C GLY A 280 12.33 25.55 21.72
N THR A 281 12.73 26.77 22.16
CA THR A 281 13.16 27.86 21.27
C THR A 281 14.49 28.44 21.69
N SER A 282 14.88 28.28 22.96
CA SER A 282 16.12 28.83 23.53
C SER A 282 16.57 27.98 24.72
N VAL A 283 17.89 27.88 24.91
CA VAL A 283 18.51 27.12 26.02
C VAL A 283 18.20 27.68 27.42
N ASN A 284 17.87 28.98 27.52
CA ASN A 284 17.57 29.65 28.77
C ASN A 284 16.07 29.90 29.00
N SER A 285 15.20 29.16 28.29
CA SER A 285 13.75 29.16 28.50
C SER A 285 13.20 27.78 28.87
N VAL A 286 12.18 27.74 29.71
CA VAL A 286 11.30 26.56 29.85
C VAL A 286 10.41 26.53 28.61
N PRO A 287 10.35 25.42 27.85
CA PRO A 287 9.62 25.37 26.58
C PRO A 287 8.11 25.47 26.77
N HIS A 288 7.42 25.98 25.75
CA HIS A 288 5.96 25.94 25.67
C HIS A 288 5.44 24.62 25.14
N GLU A 289 6.24 23.91 24.33
CA GLU A 289 5.84 22.63 23.75
C GLU A 289 7.03 21.72 23.51
N ALA A 290 6.73 20.42 23.44
CA ALA A 290 7.63 19.38 22.94
C ALA A 290 6.82 18.28 22.26
N ARG A 291 7.35 17.71 21.19
CA ARG A 291 6.66 16.66 20.41
C ARG A 291 7.60 15.57 19.90
N ILE A 292 7.04 14.39 19.70
CA ILE A 292 7.69 13.30 18.96
C ILE A 292 6.71 12.75 17.90
N LYS A 293 7.28 12.27 16.78
CA LYS A 293 6.53 11.44 15.82
C LYS A 293 7.06 10.01 15.86
N VAL A 294 6.13 9.07 15.92
CA VAL A 294 6.41 7.64 16.11
C VAL A 294 5.79 6.85 14.97
N ASP A 295 6.58 5.98 14.33
CA ASP A 295 6.12 4.99 13.36
C ASP A 295 6.05 3.63 14.06
N ILE A 296 4.90 2.96 13.98
CA ILE A 296 4.67 1.63 14.54
C ILE A 296 4.27 0.71 13.39
N ARG A 297 4.91 -0.46 13.27
CA ARG A 297 4.60 -1.45 12.24
C ARG A 297 4.43 -2.82 12.85
N SER A 298 3.44 -3.59 12.36
CA SER A 298 3.26 -4.97 12.81
C SER A 298 2.56 -5.82 11.74
N GLU A 299 2.83 -7.13 11.80
CA GLU A 299 2.06 -8.16 11.09
C GLU A 299 0.72 -8.47 11.77
N SER A 300 0.43 -7.82 12.94
CA SER A 300 -0.78 -8.00 13.74
C SER A 300 -1.39 -6.65 14.10
N GLU A 301 -2.69 -6.46 13.82
CA GLU A 301 -3.46 -5.28 14.23
C GLU A 301 -3.57 -5.17 15.76
N ASP A 302 -3.62 -6.29 16.49
CA ASP A 302 -3.65 -6.30 17.95
C ASP A 302 -2.38 -5.69 18.53
N GLU A 303 -1.21 -6.02 17.94
CA GLU A 303 0.08 -5.45 18.36
C GLU A 303 0.18 -3.96 18.04
N LEU A 304 -0.36 -3.49 16.89
CA LEU A 304 -0.45 -2.06 16.60
C LEU A 304 -1.30 -1.34 17.64
N THR A 305 -2.45 -1.92 17.99
CA THR A 305 -3.36 -1.36 19.00
C THR A 305 -2.71 -1.33 20.39
N ARG A 306 -1.98 -2.39 20.74
CA ARG A 306 -1.24 -2.47 22.02
C ARG A 306 -0.15 -1.39 22.10
N LEU A 307 0.64 -1.20 21.01
CA LEU A 307 1.71 -0.19 20.99
C LEU A 307 1.17 1.24 20.95
N ASP A 308 0.07 1.51 20.26
CA ASP A 308 -0.62 2.81 20.30
C ASP A 308 -1.05 3.12 21.75
N SER A 309 -1.70 2.17 22.43
CA SER A 309 -2.09 2.31 23.83
C SER A 309 -0.87 2.50 24.73
N ALA A 310 0.19 1.72 24.54
CA ALA A 310 1.43 1.86 25.30
C ALA A 310 2.08 3.24 25.15
N LEU A 311 2.09 3.81 23.93
CA LEU A 311 2.60 5.16 23.70
C LEU A 311 1.80 6.19 24.51
N ARG A 312 0.46 6.12 24.46
CA ARG A 312 -0.43 7.02 25.22
C ARG A 312 -0.20 6.91 26.72
N GLU A 313 -0.10 5.70 27.24
CA GLU A 313 0.18 5.44 28.66
C GLU A 313 1.56 5.96 29.08
N CYS A 314 2.60 5.75 28.25
CA CYS A 314 3.95 6.23 28.51
C CYS A 314 4.02 7.76 28.54
N VAL A 315 3.37 8.45 27.59
CA VAL A 315 3.28 9.91 27.55
C VAL A 315 2.56 10.44 28.79
N ALA A 316 1.38 9.86 29.12
CA ALA A 316 0.62 10.23 30.31
C ALA A 316 1.45 10.04 31.61
N ALA A 317 2.21 8.94 31.70
CA ALA A 317 3.10 8.69 32.85
C ALA A 317 4.24 9.71 32.91
N GLY A 318 4.86 10.05 31.77
CA GLY A 318 5.91 11.08 31.72
C GLY A 318 5.41 12.45 32.19
N VAL A 319 4.18 12.82 31.80
CA VAL A 319 3.51 14.06 32.28
C VAL A 319 3.25 14.00 33.77
N ARG A 320 2.72 12.89 34.29
CA ARG A 320 2.51 12.73 35.76
C ARG A 320 3.81 12.87 36.54
N ASP A 321 4.85 12.14 36.12
CA ASP A 321 6.16 12.18 36.81
C ASP A 321 6.76 13.61 36.82
N GLU A 322 6.64 14.34 35.71
CA GLU A 322 7.11 15.74 35.65
C GLU A 322 6.27 16.64 36.54
N MET A 323 4.95 16.53 36.52
CA MET A 323 4.06 17.29 37.40
C MET A 323 4.31 16.97 38.88
N GLU A 324 4.63 15.73 39.23
CA GLU A 324 4.95 15.35 40.62
C GLU A 324 6.31 15.88 41.05
N SER A 325 7.30 15.91 40.17
CA SER A 325 8.65 16.43 40.46
C SER A 325 8.76 17.93 40.42
N ALA A 326 7.77 18.63 39.85
CA ALA A 326 7.74 20.08 39.78
C ALA A 326 7.70 20.74 41.17
N ARG A 327 8.59 21.67 41.42
CA ARG A 327 8.68 22.44 42.71
C ARG A 327 7.67 23.58 42.78
N ASP A 328 7.37 24.20 41.66
CA ASP A 328 6.36 25.27 41.51
C ASP A 328 5.31 24.89 40.51
N ARG A 329 4.12 24.49 41.03
CA ARG A 329 2.95 24.13 40.22
C ARG A 329 1.95 25.30 40.09
N SER A 330 2.22 26.43 40.71
CA SER A 330 1.31 27.59 40.74
C SER A 330 1.23 28.28 39.38
N LYS A 331 2.29 28.16 38.55
CA LYS A 331 2.40 28.80 37.22
C LYS A 331 1.74 28.04 36.06
N GLY A 332 1.14 26.87 36.34
CA GLY A 332 0.41 26.12 35.34
C GLY A 332 0.69 24.62 35.37
N LYS A 333 0.04 23.90 34.46
CA LYS A 333 0.14 22.45 34.29
C LYS A 333 0.48 22.10 32.86
N LEU A 334 0.95 20.89 32.68
CA LEU A 334 1.15 20.32 31.35
C LEU A 334 -0.18 19.77 30.80
N GLU A 335 -0.41 20.01 29.52
CA GLU A 335 -1.43 19.34 28.73
C GLU A 335 -0.74 18.44 27.70
N TRP A 336 -1.41 17.37 27.30
CA TRP A 336 -0.84 16.45 26.32
C TRP A 336 -1.92 15.83 25.46
N LYS A 337 -1.53 15.46 24.23
CA LYS A 337 -2.35 14.68 23.32
C LYS A 337 -1.46 13.72 22.52
N VAL A 338 -2.08 12.62 22.07
CA VAL A 338 -1.49 11.73 21.06
C VAL A 338 -2.47 11.62 19.92
N GLU A 339 -2.06 12.07 18.74
CA GLU A 339 -2.87 12.09 17.52
C GLU A 339 -2.38 11.05 16.53
N LEU A 340 -3.31 10.44 15.81
CA LEU A 340 -3.02 9.54 14.70
C LEU A 340 -2.80 10.40 13.44
N LEU A 341 -1.58 10.42 12.92
CA LEU A 341 -1.22 11.14 11.69
C LEU A 341 -1.55 10.33 10.43
N GLY A 342 -1.45 9.01 10.51
CA GLY A 342 -1.73 8.11 9.40
C GLY A 342 -1.80 6.67 9.85
N SER A 343 -2.56 5.86 9.09
CA SER A 343 -2.72 4.44 9.34
C SER A 343 -2.80 3.70 8.01
N ARG A 344 -1.94 2.71 7.83
CA ARG A 344 -2.02 1.78 6.70
C ARG A 344 -2.55 0.46 7.22
N PRO A 345 -3.70 -0.04 6.71
CA PRO A 345 -4.26 -1.31 7.17
C PRO A 345 -3.44 -2.49 6.65
N GLY A 346 -3.50 -3.61 7.36
CA GLY A 346 -2.98 -4.89 6.90
C GLY A 346 -3.97 -5.62 5.98
N GLY A 347 -3.48 -6.65 5.32
CA GLY A 347 -4.28 -7.53 4.48
C GLY A 347 -3.42 -8.61 3.84
N GLU A 348 -4.04 -9.65 3.32
CA GLU A 348 -3.33 -10.74 2.66
C GLU A 348 -4.14 -11.25 1.46
N LEU A 349 -3.45 -11.47 0.34
CA LEU A 349 -4.03 -12.07 -0.85
C LEU A 349 -4.25 -13.57 -0.60
N ALA A 350 -5.40 -14.09 -0.98
CA ALA A 350 -5.69 -15.52 -0.91
C ALA A 350 -4.69 -16.34 -1.75
N ALA A 351 -4.25 -17.48 -1.22
CA ALA A 351 -3.24 -18.32 -1.89
C ALA A 351 -3.75 -18.91 -3.23
N ASP A 352 -5.06 -19.04 -3.39
CA ASP A 352 -5.75 -19.51 -4.59
C ASP A 352 -6.27 -18.38 -5.48
N SER A 353 -5.83 -17.13 -5.24
CA SER A 353 -6.24 -15.96 -6.01
C SER A 353 -5.89 -16.11 -7.50
N PRO A 354 -6.83 -15.81 -8.40
CA PRO A 354 -6.57 -15.73 -9.84
C PRO A 354 -5.48 -14.73 -10.20
N LEU A 355 -5.33 -13.66 -9.43
CA LEU A 355 -4.28 -12.65 -9.65
C LEU A 355 -2.90 -13.23 -9.34
N LEU A 356 -2.75 -14.00 -8.24
CA LEU A 356 -1.49 -14.68 -7.93
C LEU A 356 -1.14 -15.73 -9.00
N ALA A 357 -2.14 -16.49 -9.48
CA ALA A 357 -1.95 -17.45 -10.55
C ALA A 357 -1.50 -16.75 -11.86
N ALA A 358 -2.07 -15.57 -12.18
CA ALA A 358 -1.71 -14.81 -13.38
C ALA A 358 -0.25 -14.32 -13.33
N VAL A 359 0.19 -13.73 -12.21
CA VAL A 359 1.58 -13.24 -12.09
C VAL A 359 2.58 -14.39 -12.08
N ARG A 360 2.25 -15.56 -11.49
CA ARG A 360 3.11 -16.75 -11.53
C ARG A 360 3.26 -17.31 -12.96
N ALA A 361 2.16 -17.36 -13.71
CA ALA A 361 2.21 -17.78 -15.10
C ALA A 361 2.97 -16.78 -15.99
N ALA A 362 2.90 -15.48 -15.68
CA ALA A 362 3.71 -14.46 -16.33
C ALA A 362 5.21 -14.61 -15.98
N ASP A 363 5.55 -14.92 -14.73
CA ASP A 363 6.91 -15.24 -14.30
C ASP A 363 7.46 -16.43 -15.08
N GLU A 364 6.70 -17.52 -15.19
CA GLU A 364 7.11 -18.70 -15.97
C GLU A 364 7.38 -18.36 -17.45
N PHE A 365 6.50 -17.54 -18.07
CA PHE A 365 6.65 -17.12 -19.45
C PHE A 365 7.94 -16.33 -19.72
N VAL A 366 8.32 -15.44 -18.79
CA VAL A 366 9.55 -14.63 -18.92
C VAL A 366 10.78 -15.29 -18.31
N GLY A 367 10.67 -16.51 -17.80
CA GLY A 367 11.79 -17.24 -17.17
C GLY A 367 12.21 -16.65 -15.82
N ASN A 368 11.30 -15.99 -15.11
CA ASN A 368 11.55 -15.34 -13.82
C ASN A 368 11.16 -16.24 -12.63
N GLN A 369 11.83 -16.07 -11.49
CA GLN A 369 11.51 -16.74 -10.23
C GLN A 369 11.38 -15.71 -9.12
N SER A 370 10.14 -15.29 -8.85
CA SER A 370 9.85 -14.35 -7.79
C SER A 370 9.47 -15.03 -6.46
N ARG A 371 9.85 -14.41 -5.34
CA ARG A 371 9.39 -14.79 -4.01
C ARG A 371 8.16 -13.97 -3.60
N VAL A 372 7.31 -14.53 -2.76
CA VAL A 372 6.25 -13.75 -2.10
C VAL A 372 6.84 -13.03 -0.90
N GLU A 373 6.38 -11.80 -0.66
CA GLU A 373 6.83 -11.02 0.49
C GLU A 373 5.70 -10.20 1.11
N ARG A 374 6.03 -9.56 2.23
CA ARG A 374 5.20 -8.57 2.92
C ARG A 374 5.85 -7.21 2.80
N SER A 375 5.08 -6.22 2.34
CA SER A 375 5.51 -4.82 2.27
C SER A 375 4.35 -3.88 2.56
N SER A 376 4.64 -2.59 2.70
CA SER A 376 3.63 -1.55 2.85
C SER A 376 3.64 -0.70 1.58
N THR A 377 2.60 -0.81 0.77
CA THR A 377 2.43 -0.17 -0.54
C THR A 377 0.95 0.20 -0.74
N ASP A 378 0.60 0.74 -1.87
CA ASP A 378 -0.80 1.00 -2.26
C ASP A 378 -1.68 -0.27 -2.24
N ALA A 379 -1.10 -1.46 -2.39
CA ALA A 379 -1.82 -2.73 -2.26
C ALA A 379 -2.47 -2.93 -0.88
N ASN A 380 -2.03 -2.20 0.16
CA ASN A 380 -2.62 -2.27 1.50
C ASN A 380 -4.12 -1.97 1.49
N ILE A 381 -4.54 -0.96 0.73
CA ILE A 381 -5.94 -0.52 0.75
C ILE A 381 -6.87 -1.55 0.13
N PRO A 382 -6.68 -2.02 -1.11
CA PRO A 382 -7.57 -3.03 -1.68
C PRO A 382 -7.52 -4.36 -0.90
N LEU A 383 -6.34 -4.83 -0.46
CA LEU A 383 -6.21 -6.05 0.36
C LEU A 383 -7.00 -5.96 1.67
N SER A 384 -7.00 -4.80 2.34
CA SER A 384 -7.69 -4.61 3.61
C SER A 384 -9.22 -4.72 3.52
N VAL A 385 -9.77 -4.57 2.32
CA VAL A 385 -11.21 -4.66 2.06
C VAL A 385 -11.61 -5.89 1.24
N GLY A 386 -10.69 -6.86 1.11
CA GLY A 386 -10.92 -8.15 0.46
C GLY A 386 -10.92 -8.10 -1.07
N ILE A 387 -10.29 -7.08 -1.66
CA ILE A 387 -10.07 -7.00 -3.12
C ILE A 387 -8.69 -7.58 -3.42
N ASP A 388 -8.61 -8.48 -4.40
CA ASP A 388 -7.34 -9.05 -4.84
C ASP A 388 -6.35 -7.97 -5.28
N ALA A 389 -5.19 -7.89 -4.63
CA ALA A 389 -4.14 -6.95 -5.00
C ALA A 389 -2.74 -7.53 -4.79
N ILE A 390 -1.82 -7.10 -5.64
CA ILE A 390 -0.38 -7.36 -5.52
C ILE A 390 0.40 -6.07 -5.75
N SER A 391 1.60 -5.98 -5.18
CA SER A 391 2.61 -5.03 -5.65
C SER A 391 3.77 -5.79 -6.26
N ILE A 392 4.24 -5.34 -7.42
CA ILE A 392 5.33 -5.92 -8.20
C ILE A 392 6.21 -4.81 -8.78
N GLY A 393 7.48 -5.10 -8.94
CA GLY A 393 8.39 -4.15 -9.59
C GLY A 393 8.24 -4.11 -11.11
N ALA A 394 8.67 -2.99 -11.69
CA ALA A 394 8.54 -2.62 -13.10
C ALA A 394 9.59 -3.26 -14.03
N GLY A 395 10.48 -4.12 -13.50
CA GLY A 395 11.61 -4.68 -14.22
C GLY A 395 12.86 -3.79 -14.22
N GLY A 396 13.96 -4.30 -14.76
CA GLY A 396 15.27 -3.74 -14.54
C GLY A 396 15.79 -4.04 -13.13
N SER A 397 16.72 -3.25 -12.64
CA SER A 397 17.20 -3.31 -11.26
C SER A 397 17.36 -1.90 -10.68
N GLY A 398 17.27 -1.77 -9.37
CA GLY A 398 17.39 -0.49 -8.70
C GLY A 398 17.86 -0.66 -7.27
N GLY A 399 18.20 0.43 -6.64
CA GLY A 399 18.61 0.44 -5.24
C GLY A 399 18.79 1.83 -4.69
N GLY A 400 18.96 1.90 -3.37
CA GLY A 400 19.09 3.16 -2.67
C GLY A 400 17.79 3.96 -2.59
N ALA A 401 16.61 3.33 -2.73
CA ALA A 401 15.33 3.99 -2.54
C ALA A 401 15.33 4.81 -1.24
N HIS A 402 14.65 5.97 -1.26
CA HIS A 402 14.62 6.93 -0.15
C HIS A 402 15.99 7.58 0.17
N SER A 403 16.96 7.49 -0.74
CA SER A 403 18.23 8.21 -0.61
C SER A 403 18.56 9.06 -1.85
N LEU A 404 19.42 10.09 -1.67
CA LEU A 404 19.86 10.92 -2.79
C LEU A 404 20.73 10.15 -3.81
N GLN A 405 21.21 8.96 -3.47
CA GLN A 405 22.02 8.06 -4.31
C GLN A 405 21.18 6.98 -4.97
N GLU A 406 19.88 7.15 -5.00
CA GLU A 406 18.97 6.21 -5.65
C GLU A 406 19.31 6.03 -7.13
N TRP A 407 19.26 4.79 -7.59
CA TRP A 407 19.63 4.44 -8.94
C TRP A 407 18.70 3.40 -9.54
N TYR A 408 18.67 3.37 -10.86
CA TYR A 408 17.95 2.40 -11.66
C TYR A 408 18.80 1.97 -12.87
N ASP A 409 18.83 0.67 -13.19
CA ASP A 409 19.43 0.11 -14.39
C ASP A 409 18.35 -0.55 -15.24
N SER A 410 18.24 -0.12 -16.49
CA SER A 410 17.22 -0.61 -17.42
C SER A 410 17.57 -1.96 -18.09
N ALA A 411 18.73 -2.53 -17.80
CA ALA A 411 19.07 -3.87 -18.26
C ALA A 411 18.02 -4.89 -17.78
N GLY A 412 17.49 -5.71 -18.69
CA GLY A 412 16.44 -6.70 -18.38
C GLY A 412 15.03 -6.11 -18.15
N ARG A 413 14.82 -4.80 -18.29
CA ARG A 413 13.51 -4.14 -18.13
C ARG A 413 12.40 -4.77 -18.96
N GLU A 414 12.71 -5.19 -20.19
CA GLU A 414 11.77 -5.78 -21.12
C GLU A 414 11.01 -6.97 -20.51
N ALA A 415 11.71 -7.86 -19.82
CA ALA A 415 11.11 -9.03 -19.17
C ALA A 415 10.09 -8.60 -18.10
N GLY A 416 10.41 -7.57 -17.30
CA GLY A 416 9.48 -7.01 -16.31
C GLY A 416 8.22 -6.40 -16.94
N LEU A 417 8.37 -5.65 -18.03
CA LEU A 417 7.24 -5.06 -18.76
C LEU A 417 6.34 -6.13 -19.37
N LYS A 418 6.91 -7.20 -19.95
CA LYS A 418 6.16 -8.37 -20.44
C LYS A 418 5.41 -9.05 -19.31
N ARG A 419 6.06 -9.24 -18.16
CA ARG A 419 5.44 -9.77 -16.93
C ARG A 419 4.22 -8.95 -16.50
N VAL A 420 4.35 -7.62 -16.45
CA VAL A 420 3.25 -6.73 -16.08
C VAL A 420 2.08 -6.86 -17.06
N LEU A 421 2.33 -6.74 -18.37
CA LEU A 421 1.29 -6.85 -19.39
C LEU A 421 0.56 -8.20 -19.32
N LEU A 422 1.28 -9.30 -19.22
CA LEU A 422 0.70 -10.64 -19.13
C LEU A 422 -0.10 -10.84 -17.84
N THR A 423 0.36 -10.29 -16.72
CA THR A 423 -0.39 -10.33 -15.46
C THR A 423 -1.71 -9.58 -15.58
N VAL A 424 -1.67 -8.36 -16.08
CA VAL A 424 -2.85 -7.48 -16.23
C VAL A 424 -3.88 -8.11 -17.18
N PHE A 425 -3.46 -8.52 -18.38
CA PHE A 425 -4.36 -9.14 -19.35
C PHE A 425 -4.75 -10.57 -18.96
N GLY A 426 -3.94 -11.27 -18.17
CA GLY A 426 -4.29 -12.55 -17.55
C GLY A 426 -5.50 -12.45 -16.63
N VAL A 427 -5.62 -11.33 -15.90
CA VAL A 427 -6.76 -11.08 -14.99
C VAL A 427 -7.90 -10.36 -15.69
N SER A 428 -7.62 -9.38 -16.57
CA SER A 428 -8.70 -8.68 -17.29
C SER A 428 -9.36 -9.56 -18.35
N GLY A 429 -8.62 -10.51 -18.91
CA GLY A 429 -9.02 -11.27 -20.10
C GLY A 429 -8.96 -10.43 -21.37
N ILE A 430 -9.03 -11.07 -22.52
CA ILE A 430 -9.21 -10.43 -23.84
C ILE A 430 -10.62 -10.68 -24.31
N ALA A 431 -11.26 -9.67 -24.87
CA ALA A 431 -12.57 -9.80 -25.47
C ALA A 431 -12.50 -10.71 -26.72
N GLU A 432 -13.37 -11.71 -26.78
CA GLU A 432 -13.51 -12.52 -27.99
C GLU A 432 -14.07 -11.64 -29.11
N GLU A 433 -13.44 -11.65 -30.30
CA GLU A 433 -14.05 -11.09 -31.47
C GLU A 433 -15.29 -11.91 -31.79
N LYS A 434 -16.48 -11.29 -31.76
CA LYS A 434 -17.66 -11.95 -32.28
C LYS A 434 -17.38 -12.30 -33.73
N SER A 435 -17.22 -13.58 -34.02
CA SER A 435 -17.21 -14.07 -35.40
C SER A 435 -18.48 -13.54 -36.08
N ARG A 436 -18.30 -12.66 -37.06
CA ARG A 436 -19.38 -12.14 -37.91
C ARG A 436 -19.87 -13.23 -38.83
#